data_259d9081d584a84de015b7e475fef45f
#
_entry.id   259d9081d584a84de015b7e475fef45f
#
_cell.length_a   1.000
_cell.length_b   1.000
_cell.length_c   1.000
_cell.angle_alpha   90.00
_cell.angle_beta   90.00
_cell.angle_gamma   90.00
#
_symmetry.space_group_name_H-M   'P 1'
#
loop_
_entity.id
_entity.type
_entity.pdbx_description
1 polymer ?
#
loop_
_entity_poly.entity_id
_entity_poly.type
_entity_poly.pdbx_seq_one_letter_code
_entity_poly.pdbx_strand_id
1 'polypeptide(L)'
;IIGTGVVGAFVTPRGPVTTVQAIVWMAVAGIVGFGVGVLTKSRWSVIVAPIIFIIAFELSRIGVDGPTVDLVPPGSTYGIIAFIVGRFVLGLIVILPLVLGVVFGGWLGSRYYRNSPFSPGMGSGSVAGLGTIGVIALAVLIALPAGTSPILNGDGERLAGSIAELKTVEIGNRKQVLMIRGRNSDNPVLLYLAGGPGGTDLGAMRKADTELENDFVVVTWDQRGTGKSYSALDPAETLTLDRVVTDTLEVTNYLRDRFDEEKIYLVGNSWGTILGTLAVNEQPELFHAYIGAGQMVSPKETDKIFYEDTLEWAASTG
;
A
#
# COMPACT_ATOMS: atom_id res chain seq x y z
N ILE A 1 0.88 -21.81 -17.42
CA ILE A 1 1.53 -20.49 -17.26
C ILE A 1 0.71 -19.39 -17.92
N ILE A 2 0.33 -19.52 -19.20
CA ILE A 2 -0.51 -18.51 -19.88
C ILE A 2 -1.80 -18.27 -19.09
N GLY A 3 -2.53 -19.33 -18.77
CA GLY A 3 -3.77 -19.22 -17.97
C GLY A 3 -3.54 -18.56 -16.59
N THR A 4 -2.41 -18.87 -15.95
CA THR A 4 -2.06 -18.24 -14.66
C THR A 4 -1.73 -16.76 -14.83
N GLY A 5 -1.06 -16.36 -15.92
CA GLY A 5 -0.81 -14.96 -16.25
C GLY A 5 -2.10 -14.20 -16.53
N VAL A 6 -2.99 -14.77 -17.35
CA VAL A 6 -4.32 -14.17 -17.66
C VAL A 6 -5.15 -14.01 -16.39
N VAL A 7 -5.35 -15.09 -15.62
CA VAL A 7 -6.09 -15.02 -14.34
C VAL A 7 -5.45 -14.03 -13.40
N GLY A 8 -4.11 -14.04 -13.33
CA GLY A 8 -3.35 -13.09 -12.52
C GLY A 8 -3.64 -11.64 -12.85
N ALA A 9 -3.76 -11.32 -14.13
CA ALA A 9 -4.03 -9.97 -14.59
C ALA A 9 -5.37 -9.42 -14.05
N PHE A 10 -6.37 -10.27 -13.91
CA PHE A 10 -7.71 -9.86 -13.44
C PHE A 10 -7.90 -9.98 -11.92
N VAL A 11 -7.19 -10.93 -11.28
CA VAL A 11 -7.35 -11.18 -9.83
C VAL A 11 -6.37 -10.35 -8.98
N THR A 12 -5.21 -9.97 -9.55
CA THR A 12 -4.25 -9.11 -8.84
C THR A 12 -4.83 -7.69 -8.74
N PRO A 13 -5.02 -7.17 -7.52
CA PRO A 13 -5.53 -5.81 -7.35
C PRO A 13 -4.57 -4.80 -7.98
N ARG A 14 -5.11 -3.69 -8.39
CA ARG A 14 -4.34 -2.58 -8.97
C ARG A 14 -3.73 -1.68 -7.90
N GLY A 15 -4.15 -1.85 -6.67
CA GLY A 15 -3.59 -1.25 -5.48
C GLY A 15 -2.68 -2.21 -4.69
N PRO A 16 -2.40 -1.91 -3.42
CA PRO A 16 -1.59 -2.74 -2.56
C PRO A 16 -2.15 -4.15 -2.44
N VAL A 17 -1.29 -5.15 -2.62
CA VAL A 17 -1.66 -6.57 -2.44
C VAL A 17 -1.86 -6.82 -0.95
N THR A 18 -2.96 -7.46 -0.56
CA THR A 18 -3.15 -7.88 0.82
C THR A 18 -2.21 -9.03 1.18
N THR A 19 -1.94 -9.22 2.49
CA THR A 19 -1.13 -10.35 2.97
C THR A 19 -1.60 -11.70 2.42
N VAL A 20 -2.91 -11.95 2.46
CA VAL A 20 -3.48 -13.21 1.96
C VAL A 20 -3.27 -13.37 0.47
N GLN A 21 -3.53 -12.33 -0.31
CA GLN A 21 -3.32 -12.34 -1.76
C GLN A 21 -1.84 -12.60 -2.10
N ALA A 22 -0.91 -11.93 -1.42
CA ALA A 22 0.52 -12.12 -1.66
C ALA A 22 0.95 -13.57 -1.39
N ILE A 23 0.57 -14.14 -0.24
CA ILE A 23 0.92 -15.51 0.14
C ILE A 23 0.29 -16.54 -0.82
N VAL A 24 -0.99 -16.34 -1.18
CA VAL A 24 -1.67 -17.20 -2.16
C VAL A 24 -0.95 -17.13 -3.52
N TRP A 25 -0.55 -15.94 -3.98
CA TRP A 25 0.20 -15.79 -5.22
C TRP A 25 1.57 -16.47 -5.16
N MET A 26 2.31 -16.34 -4.05
CA MET A 26 3.58 -17.04 -3.87
C MET A 26 3.40 -18.56 -3.96
N ALA A 27 2.37 -19.10 -3.32
CA ALA A 27 2.06 -20.54 -3.34
C ALA A 27 1.65 -21.01 -4.75
N VAL A 28 0.70 -20.32 -5.39
CA VAL A 28 0.22 -20.66 -6.74
C VAL A 28 1.36 -20.60 -7.75
N ALA A 29 2.18 -19.55 -7.73
CA ALA A 29 3.32 -19.41 -8.62
C ALA A 29 4.35 -20.53 -8.43
N GLY A 30 4.66 -20.87 -7.17
CA GLY A 30 5.54 -22.00 -6.84
C GLY A 30 5.03 -23.35 -7.35
N ILE A 31 3.75 -23.63 -7.13
CA ILE A 31 3.09 -24.88 -7.59
C ILE A 31 3.08 -24.96 -9.12
N VAL A 32 2.69 -23.89 -9.80
CA VAL A 32 2.66 -23.84 -11.26
C VAL A 32 4.07 -24.00 -11.83
N GLY A 33 5.04 -23.29 -11.25
CA GLY A 33 6.45 -23.43 -11.63
C GLY A 33 6.95 -24.86 -11.46
N PHE A 34 6.64 -25.49 -10.31
CA PHE A 34 7.00 -26.88 -10.05
C PHE A 34 6.42 -27.83 -11.10
N GLY A 35 5.13 -27.71 -11.40
CA GLY A 35 4.49 -28.51 -12.45
C GLY A 35 5.16 -28.35 -13.80
N VAL A 36 5.49 -27.11 -14.19
CA VAL A 36 6.22 -26.82 -15.44
C VAL A 36 7.59 -27.47 -15.43
N GLY A 37 8.35 -27.37 -14.35
CA GLY A 37 9.67 -27.99 -14.22
C GLY A 37 9.62 -29.51 -14.40
N VAL A 38 8.65 -30.17 -13.73
CA VAL A 38 8.44 -31.63 -13.85
C VAL A 38 8.09 -32.05 -15.27
N LEU A 39 7.22 -31.29 -15.94
CA LEU A 39 6.71 -31.63 -17.27
C LEU A 39 7.72 -31.35 -18.38
N THR A 40 8.39 -30.21 -18.35
CA THR A 40 9.30 -29.77 -19.43
C THR A 40 10.70 -30.35 -19.31
N LYS A 41 11.17 -30.58 -18.10
CA LYS A 41 12.53 -31.12 -17.80
C LYS A 41 13.65 -30.34 -18.51
N SER A 42 13.41 -29.09 -18.84
CA SER A 42 14.31 -28.26 -19.60
C SER A 42 14.85 -27.10 -18.75
N ARG A 43 16.16 -26.85 -18.81
CA ARG A 43 16.78 -25.69 -18.17
C ARG A 43 16.26 -24.35 -18.70
N TRP A 44 15.78 -24.33 -19.93
CA TRP A 44 15.21 -23.14 -20.54
C TRP A 44 13.90 -22.72 -19.91
N SER A 45 13.18 -23.64 -19.29
CA SER A 45 11.92 -23.33 -18.59
C SER A 45 12.09 -22.31 -17.48
N VAL A 46 13.28 -22.24 -16.89
CA VAL A 46 13.61 -21.24 -15.84
C VAL A 46 13.49 -19.80 -16.37
N ILE A 47 13.78 -19.61 -17.65
CA ILE A 47 13.71 -18.29 -18.32
C ILE A 47 12.38 -18.12 -19.04
N VAL A 48 11.97 -19.15 -19.81
CA VAL A 48 10.80 -19.06 -20.68
C VAL A 48 9.49 -18.97 -19.89
N ALA A 49 9.39 -19.67 -18.76
CA ALA A 49 8.17 -19.67 -17.96
C ALA A 49 7.82 -18.27 -17.39
N PRO A 50 8.73 -17.54 -16.72
CA PRO A 50 8.43 -16.19 -16.27
C PRO A 50 8.18 -15.22 -17.44
N ILE A 51 8.88 -15.33 -18.56
CA ILE A 51 8.63 -14.49 -19.74
C ILE A 51 7.19 -14.68 -20.25
N ILE A 52 6.76 -15.94 -20.44
CA ILE A 52 5.38 -16.24 -20.87
C ILE A 52 4.36 -15.72 -19.86
N PHE A 53 4.63 -15.86 -18.55
CA PHE A 53 3.76 -15.33 -17.51
C PHE A 53 3.65 -13.80 -17.63
N ILE A 54 4.77 -13.09 -17.72
CA ILE A 54 4.80 -11.63 -17.81
C ILE A 54 4.05 -11.15 -19.06
N ILE A 55 4.32 -11.75 -20.22
CA ILE A 55 3.65 -11.38 -21.47
C ILE A 55 2.13 -11.60 -21.35
N ALA A 56 1.69 -12.75 -20.85
CA ALA A 56 0.28 -13.04 -20.68
C ALA A 56 -0.38 -12.07 -19.67
N PHE A 57 0.30 -11.77 -18.59
CA PHE A 57 -0.17 -10.85 -17.56
C PHE A 57 -0.32 -9.41 -18.11
N GLU A 58 0.73 -8.87 -18.74
CA GLU A 58 0.71 -7.48 -19.24
C GLU A 58 -0.25 -7.30 -20.41
N LEU A 59 -0.27 -8.25 -21.38
CA LEU A 59 -1.20 -8.17 -22.51
C LEU A 59 -2.66 -8.22 -22.06
N SER A 60 -2.96 -9.01 -21.03
CA SER A 60 -4.33 -9.11 -20.49
C SER A 60 -4.79 -7.85 -19.75
N ARG A 61 -3.88 -6.95 -19.41
CA ARG A 61 -4.20 -5.67 -18.75
C ARG A 61 -4.33 -4.48 -19.71
N ILE A 62 -4.01 -4.66 -20.97
CA ILE A 62 -4.14 -3.60 -21.97
C ILE A 62 -5.62 -3.29 -22.18
N GLY A 63 -5.98 -2.01 -22.02
CA GLY A 63 -7.36 -1.52 -22.22
C GLY A 63 -8.36 -1.94 -21.14
N VAL A 64 -7.89 -2.45 -20.01
CA VAL A 64 -8.75 -2.71 -18.85
C VAL A 64 -8.75 -1.48 -17.96
N ASP A 65 -9.85 -0.77 -17.95
CA ASP A 65 -10.08 0.37 -17.05
C ASP A 65 -10.54 -0.13 -15.67
N GLY A 66 -10.11 0.53 -14.64
CA GLY A 66 -10.50 0.25 -13.27
C GLY A 66 -10.55 1.51 -12.42
N PRO A 67 -11.13 1.43 -11.22
CA PRO A 67 -11.27 2.58 -10.33
C PRO A 67 -9.93 3.11 -9.82
N THR A 68 -8.87 2.35 -9.97
CA THR A 68 -7.52 2.74 -9.59
C THR A 68 -6.63 2.80 -10.81
N VAL A 69 -5.72 3.77 -10.80
CA VAL A 69 -4.79 4.03 -11.90
C VAL A 69 -3.96 2.80 -12.20
N ASP A 70 -4.18 2.22 -13.35
CA ASP A 70 -3.65 0.95 -13.70
C ASP A 70 -2.30 0.98 -14.35
N LEU A 71 -2.07 2.01 -15.08
CA LEU A 71 -0.81 2.38 -15.66
C LEU A 71 -0.50 3.78 -15.18
N VAL A 72 0.43 3.88 -14.26
CA VAL A 72 1.08 5.18 -14.04
C VAL A 72 1.72 5.53 -15.39
N PRO A 73 1.32 6.66 -16.01
CA PRO A 73 1.79 7.00 -17.35
C PRO A 73 3.32 7.04 -17.37
N PRO A 74 4.01 6.29 -18.25
CA PRO A 74 5.47 6.30 -18.31
C PRO A 74 6.05 7.63 -18.83
N GLY A 75 5.20 8.59 -19.13
CA GLY A 75 5.59 9.92 -19.59
C GLY A 75 6.20 10.85 -18.53
N SER A 76 6.22 10.43 -17.26
CA SER A 76 6.85 11.19 -16.17
C SER A 76 7.88 10.33 -15.44
N THR A 77 8.89 10.99 -14.84
CA THR A 77 9.89 10.31 -13.99
C THR A 77 9.23 9.56 -12.85
N TYR A 78 8.22 10.16 -12.21
CA TYR A 78 7.43 9.51 -11.17
C TYR A 78 6.72 8.26 -11.69
N GLY A 79 6.10 8.34 -12.86
CA GLY A 79 5.42 7.22 -13.49
C GLY A 79 6.35 6.04 -13.79
N ILE A 80 7.54 6.33 -14.28
CA ILE A 80 8.57 5.31 -14.55
C ILE A 80 8.99 4.63 -13.22
N ILE A 81 9.28 5.40 -12.18
CA ILE A 81 9.69 4.87 -10.87
C ILE A 81 8.57 3.99 -10.29
N ALA A 82 7.33 4.48 -10.29
CA ALA A 82 6.19 3.74 -9.75
C ALA A 82 5.94 2.43 -10.52
N PHE A 83 6.08 2.45 -11.85
CA PHE A 83 6.01 1.26 -12.69
C PHE A 83 7.10 0.24 -12.30
N ILE A 84 8.37 0.67 -12.24
CA ILE A 84 9.49 -0.21 -11.90
C ILE A 84 9.32 -0.82 -10.51
N VAL A 85 8.98 0.00 -9.51
CA VAL A 85 8.77 -0.47 -8.12
C VAL A 85 7.61 -1.46 -8.05
N GLY A 86 6.49 -1.16 -8.70
CA GLY A 86 5.32 -2.08 -8.73
C GLY A 86 5.68 -3.42 -9.39
N ARG A 87 6.43 -3.41 -10.49
CA ARG A 87 6.86 -4.65 -11.16
C ARG A 87 7.93 -5.41 -10.38
N PHE A 88 8.80 -4.71 -9.66
CA PHE A 88 9.76 -5.34 -8.76
C PHE A 88 9.06 -6.09 -7.62
N VAL A 89 8.08 -5.47 -6.96
CA VAL A 89 7.28 -6.12 -5.90
C VAL A 89 6.54 -7.34 -6.45
N LEU A 90 5.89 -7.22 -7.61
CA LEU A 90 5.22 -8.35 -8.27
C LEU A 90 6.21 -9.46 -8.60
N GLY A 91 7.42 -9.09 -9.06
CA GLY A 91 8.51 -10.03 -9.34
C GLY A 91 8.91 -10.84 -8.11
N LEU A 92 9.04 -10.21 -6.96
CA LEU A 92 9.37 -10.90 -5.70
C LEU A 92 8.26 -11.86 -5.26
N ILE A 93 7.00 -11.48 -5.42
CA ILE A 93 5.84 -12.25 -4.95
C ILE A 93 5.49 -13.39 -5.91
N VAL A 94 5.69 -13.22 -7.22
CA VAL A 94 5.23 -14.18 -8.23
C VAL A 94 6.39 -14.82 -9.00
N ILE A 95 7.27 -14.01 -9.57
CA ILE A 95 8.31 -14.51 -10.48
C ILE A 95 9.35 -15.35 -9.73
N LEU A 96 9.78 -14.90 -8.56
CA LEU A 96 10.77 -15.62 -7.78
C LEU A 96 10.26 -17.00 -7.30
N PRO A 97 9.05 -17.14 -6.70
CA PRO A 97 8.48 -18.46 -6.40
C PRO A 97 8.27 -19.33 -7.65
N LEU A 98 7.83 -18.75 -8.77
CA LEU A 98 7.64 -19.44 -10.05
C LEU A 98 8.96 -20.08 -10.53
N VAL A 99 10.03 -19.29 -10.56
CA VAL A 99 11.38 -19.74 -10.97
C VAL A 99 11.88 -20.85 -10.05
N LEU A 100 11.77 -20.68 -8.75
CA LEU A 100 12.16 -21.72 -7.78
C LEU A 100 11.35 -23.00 -7.96
N GLY A 101 10.05 -22.88 -8.17
CA GLY A 101 9.20 -24.02 -8.52
C GLY A 101 9.71 -24.76 -9.74
N VAL A 102 10.03 -24.06 -10.84
CA VAL A 102 10.58 -24.66 -12.06
C VAL A 102 11.90 -25.41 -11.78
N VAL A 103 12.78 -24.81 -10.99
CA VAL A 103 14.07 -25.44 -10.63
C VAL A 103 13.85 -26.72 -9.85
N PHE A 104 13.02 -26.69 -8.80
CA PHE A 104 12.73 -27.87 -7.99
C PHE A 104 11.98 -28.96 -8.76
N GLY A 105 10.99 -28.58 -9.57
CA GLY A 105 10.25 -29.50 -10.42
C GLY A 105 11.15 -30.16 -11.46
N GLY A 106 12.03 -29.38 -12.11
CA GLY A 106 13.01 -29.89 -13.06
C GLY A 106 14.01 -30.86 -12.40
N TRP A 107 14.50 -30.52 -11.20
CA TRP A 107 15.38 -31.38 -10.42
C TRP A 107 14.70 -32.71 -10.02
N LEU A 108 13.47 -32.67 -9.53
CA LEU A 108 12.70 -33.87 -9.19
C LEU A 108 12.43 -34.71 -10.44
N GLY A 109 11.96 -34.09 -11.53
CA GLY A 109 11.71 -34.75 -12.81
C GLY A 109 12.95 -35.44 -13.36
N SER A 110 14.14 -34.86 -13.19
CA SER A 110 15.42 -35.44 -13.64
C SER A 110 15.82 -36.70 -12.85
N ARG A 111 15.43 -36.82 -11.58
CA ARG A 111 15.70 -38.03 -10.78
C ARG A 111 14.90 -39.24 -11.22
N TYR A 112 13.64 -39.01 -11.67
CA TYR A 112 12.76 -40.10 -12.09
C TYR A 112 12.97 -40.52 -13.54
N TYR A 113 13.56 -39.64 -14.39
CA TYR A 113 13.73 -39.88 -15.81
C TYR A 113 15.21 -39.85 -16.16
N ARG A 114 15.78 -41.02 -16.48
CA ARG A 114 17.20 -41.29 -16.66
C ARG A 114 17.91 -40.50 -17.81
N ASN A 115 17.13 -39.86 -18.70
CA ASN A 115 17.65 -39.08 -19.84
C ASN A 115 17.18 -37.61 -19.78
N SER A 116 17.10 -37.00 -18.63
CA SER A 116 16.68 -35.59 -18.50
C SER A 116 17.84 -34.66 -18.81
N PRO A 117 17.65 -33.66 -19.70
CA PRO A 117 18.65 -32.60 -19.97
C PRO A 117 18.80 -31.62 -18.79
N PHE A 118 17.98 -31.73 -17.76
CA PHE A 118 18.05 -30.89 -16.57
C PHE A 118 19.10 -31.48 -15.61
N SER A 119 20.33 -30.99 -15.70
CA SER A 119 21.37 -31.27 -14.70
C SER A 119 21.69 -29.97 -13.96
N PRO A 120 21.25 -29.82 -12.71
CA PRO A 120 21.68 -28.67 -11.90
C PRO A 120 23.17 -28.85 -11.60
N GLY A 121 23.97 -27.90 -12.04
CA GLY A 121 25.39 -27.83 -11.64
C GLY A 121 25.51 -27.61 -10.11
N MET A 122 26.66 -27.93 -9.51
CA MET A 122 26.89 -27.82 -8.06
C MET A 122 26.56 -26.43 -7.49
N GLY A 123 26.70 -25.34 -8.26
CA GLY A 123 26.35 -23.99 -7.86
C GLY A 123 24.83 -23.67 -7.89
N SER A 124 24.04 -24.42 -8.69
CA SER A 124 22.60 -24.18 -8.82
C SER A 124 21.81 -24.60 -7.58
N GLY A 125 22.29 -25.62 -6.83
CA GLY A 125 21.69 -26.05 -5.59
C GLY A 125 21.81 -24.99 -4.49
N SER A 126 22.96 -24.32 -4.38
CA SER A 126 23.16 -23.24 -3.42
C SER A 126 22.30 -22.01 -3.74
N VAL A 127 22.20 -21.62 -5.03
CA VAL A 127 21.37 -20.50 -5.46
C VAL A 127 19.88 -20.79 -5.20
N ALA A 128 19.42 -22.00 -5.54
CA ALA A 128 18.03 -22.41 -5.26
C ALA A 128 17.74 -22.46 -3.75
N GLY A 129 18.68 -22.93 -2.94
CA GLY A 129 18.57 -22.93 -1.47
C GLY A 129 18.46 -21.54 -0.90
N LEU A 130 19.33 -20.59 -1.30
CA LEU A 130 19.28 -19.20 -0.87
C LEU A 130 17.99 -18.52 -1.34
N GLY A 131 17.57 -18.76 -2.57
CA GLY A 131 16.31 -18.23 -3.10
C GLY A 131 15.10 -18.72 -2.29
N THR A 132 15.09 -20.00 -1.91
CA THR A 132 14.02 -20.58 -1.08
C THR A 132 13.99 -19.95 0.31
N ILE A 133 15.15 -19.77 0.95
CA ILE A 133 15.23 -19.06 2.23
C ILE A 133 14.70 -17.63 2.07
N GLY A 134 15.08 -16.94 0.98
CA GLY A 134 14.56 -15.60 0.68
C GLY A 134 13.04 -15.54 0.53
N VAL A 135 12.44 -16.51 -0.19
CA VAL A 135 10.97 -16.60 -0.36
C VAL A 135 10.27 -16.89 0.97
N ILE A 136 10.82 -17.81 1.77
CA ILE A 136 10.26 -18.10 3.10
C ILE A 136 10.37 -16.86 4.00
N ALA A 137 11.53 -16.21 4.03
CA ALA A 137 11.72 -14.99 4.82
C ALA A 137 10.75 -13.88 4.37
N LEU A 138 10.56 -13.70 3.06
CA LEU A 138 9.59 -12.74 2.52
C LEU A 138 8.15 -13.10 2.93
N ALA A 139 7.78 -14.38 2.83
CA ALA A 139 6.45 -14.83 3.25
C ALA A 139 6.20 -14.59 4.75
N VAL A 140 7.20 -14.86 5.59
CA VAL A 140 7.14 -14.58 7.02
C VAL A 140 7.00 -13.08 7.27
N LEU A 141 7.82 -12.24 6.62
CA LEU A 141 7.75 -10.79 6.77
C LEU A 141 6.37 -10.21 6.34
N ILE A 142 5.80 -10.74 5.26
CA ILE A 142 4.46 -10.35 4.78
C ILE A 142 3.38 -10.82 5.76
N ALA A 143 3.56 -11.97 6.40
CA ALA A 143 2.60 -12.54 7.36
C ALA A 143 2.64 -11.86 8.73
N LEU A 144 3.72 -11.15 9.06
CA LEU A 144 3.80 -10.41 10.32
C LEU A 144 2.71 -9.32 10.37
N PRO A 145 2.04 -9.17 11.52
CA PRO A 145 1.07 -8.09 11.70
C PRO A 145 1.72 -6.73 11.44
N ALA A 146 1.05 -5.90 10.67
CA ALA A 146 1.49 -4.52 10.51
C ALA A 146 1.39 -3.79 11.86
N GLY A 147 2.44 -3.07 12.21
CA GLY A 147 2.52 -2.34 13.46
C GLY A 147 3.31 -1.04 13.31
N THR A 148 3.32 -0.24 14.35
CA THR A 148 4.23 0.90 14.49
C THR A 148 5.18 0.62 15.66
N SER A 149 6.43 1.07 15.56
CA SER A 149 7.41 0.84 16.63
C SER A 149 6.96 1.51 17.92
N PRO A 150 7.21 0.90 19.09
CA PRO A 150 6.93 1.52 20.38
C PRO A 150 7.70 2.84 20.53
N ILE A 151 7.17 3.72 21.35
CA ILE A 151 7.89 4.92 21.79
C ILE A 151 8.79 4.49 22.94
N LEU A 152 10.08 4.84 22.84
CA LEU A 152 11.10 4.43 23.81
C LEU A 152 11.45 5.58 24.74
N ASN A 153 11.84 5.22 25.98
CA ASN A 153 12.48 6.13 26.93
C ASN A 153 13.98 6.30 26.62
N GLY A 154 14.69 7.07 27.43
CA GLY A 154 16.13 7.29 27.29
C GLY A 154 17.00 6.03 27.46
N ASP A 155 16.49 5.00 28.09
CA ASP A 155 17.18 3.73 28.33
C ASP A 155 16.89 2.70 27.22
N GLY A 156 16.08 3.05 26.21
CA GLY A 156 15.71 2.19 25.09
C GLY A 156 14.58 1.20 25.42
N GLU A 157 13.91 1.35 26.55
CA GLU A 157 12.74 0.57 26.93
C GLU A 157 11.44 1.28 26.49
N ARG A 158 10.35 0.52 26.39
CA ARG A 158 9.04 1.11 26.07
C ARG A 158 8.66 2.15 27.13
N LEU A 159 8.37 3.36 26.68
CA LEU A 159 7.94 4.44 27.57
C LEU A 159 6.60 4.08 28.20
N ALA A 160 6.55 4.05 29.55
CA ALA A 160 5.33 3.78 30.30
C ALA A 160 4.27 4.86 30.01
N GLY A 161 3.02 4.47 29.90
CA GLY A 161 1.90 5.37 29.56
C GLY A 161 1.85 5.79 28.08
N SER A 162 2.85 5.42 27.25
CA SER A 162 2.82 5.73 25.83
C SER A 162 1.87 4.82 25.04
N ILE A 163 1.32 5.37 23.97
CA ILE A 163 0.53 4.63 22.97
C ILE A 163 1.24 4.65 21.63
N ALA A 164 1.35 3.48 20.98
CA ALA A 164 1.90 3.34 19.63
C ALA A 164 1.28 2.11 18.98
N GLU A 165 0.29 2.32 18.12
CA GLU A 165 -0.44 1.22 17.47
C GLU A 165 -0.91 1.58 16.07
N LEU A 166 -1.10 0.54 15.23
CA LEU A 166 -1.93 0.58 14.04
C LEU A 166 -3.25 -0.11 14.36
N LYS A 167 -4.35 0.63 14.26
CA LYS A 167 -5.68 0.14 14.60
C LYS A 167 -6.55 0.09 13.36
N THR A 168 -7.13 -1.07 13.09
CA THR A 168 -8.21 -1.18 12.10
C THR A 168 -9.54 -0.92 12.80
N VAL A 169 -10.29 0.02 12.28
CA VAL A 169 -11.62 0.42 12.78
C VAL A 169 -12.65 0.33 11.66
N GLU A 170 -13.92 0.19 12.03
CA GLU A 170 -15.01 0.20 11.05
C GLU A 170 -15.57 1.63 10.96
N ILE A 171 -15.37 2.26 9.80
CA ILE A 171 -15.80 3.61 9.48
C ILE A 171 -16.58 3.56 8.17
N GLY A 172 -17.80 4.06 8.17
CA GLY A 172 -18.68 4.01 6.99
C GLY A 172 -18.92 2.59 6.48
N ASN A 173 -19.11 1.63 7.41
CA ASN A 173 -19.25 0.19 7.11
C ASN A 173 -18.07 -0.40 6.32
N ARG A 174 -16.88 0.16 6.47
CA ARG A 174 -15.63 -0.31 5.85
C ARG A 174 -14.48 -0.29 6.86
N LYS A 175 -13.60 -1.26 6.74
CA LYS A 175 -12.38 -1.33 7.55
C LYS A 175 -11.39 -0.28 7.09
N GLN A 176 -11.05 0.66 7.95
CA GLN A 176 -10.08 1.71 7.73
C GLN A 176 -9.01 1.67 8.83
N VAL A 177 -7.84 2.22 8.55
CA VAL A 177 -6.67 2.09 9.45
C VAL A 177 -6.25 3.44 9.98
N LEU A 178 -6.08 3.48 11.29
CA LEU A 178 -5.54 4.61 12.05
C LEU A 178 -4.15 4.23 12.59
N MET A 179 -3.19 5.13 12.52
CA MET A 179 -1.99 5.09 13.33
C MET A 179 -2.18 6.05 14.50
N ILE A 180 -2.05 5.53 15.72
CA ILE A 180 -2.29 6.26 16.97
C ILE A 180 -1.00 6.25 17.76
N ARG A 181 -0.44 7.43 18.04
CA ARG A 181 0.83 7.57 18.72
C ARG A 181 0.86 8.76 19.67
N GLY A 182 1.44 8.57 20.86
CA GLY A 182 1.61 9.63 21.85
C GLY A 182 2.49 9.16 22.99
N ARG A 183 3.30 10.03 23.54
CA ARG A 183 4.17 9.72 24.69
C ARG A 183 3.39 9.53 25.98
N ASN A 184 2.24 10.12 26.07
CA ASN A 184 1.27 9.88 27.14
C ASN A 184 -0.12 9.69 26.52
N SER A 185 -0.78 8.58 26.85
CA SER A 185 -2.14 8.25 26.38
C SER A 185 -3.22 9.19 26.90
N ASP A 186 -2.93 9.97 27.95
CA ASP A 186 -3.84 10.93 28.55
C ASP A 186 -3.72 12.34 27.93
N ASN A 187 -2.82 12.52 26.97
CA ASN A 187 -2.71 13.77 26.22
C ASN A 187 -3.93 13.98 25.33
N PRO A 188 -4.33 15.25 25.05
CA PRO A 188 -5.43 15.55 24.15
C PRO A 188 -5.21 14.93 22.76
N VAL A 189 -6.30 14.55 22.11
CA VAL A 189 -6.26 13.88 20.80
C VAL A 189 -6.16 14.90 19.68
N LEU A 190 -5.26 14.64 18.72
CA LEU A 190 -5.08 15.39 17.48
C LEU A 190 -5.29 14.45 16.30
N LEU A 191 -6.36 14.68 15.51
CA LEU A 191 -6.59 13.97 14.24
C LEU A 191 -5.95 14.74 13.09
N TYR A 192 -5.05 14.06 12.37
CA TYR A 192 -4.41 14.59 11.17
C TYR A 192 -5.06 14.01 9.91
N LEU A 193 -5.53 14.90 9.04
CA LEU A 193 -6.13 14.60 7.75
C LEU A 193 -5.08 14.80 6.65
N ALA A 194 -4.67 13.70 6.03
CA ALA A 194 -3.66 13.66 4.98
C ALA A 194 -4.06 14.43 3.72
N GLY A 195 -3.08 14.89 2.98
CA GLY A 195 -3.22 15.47 1.66
C GLY A 195 -3.58 14.45 0.58
N GLY A 196 -3.71 14.91 -0.65
CA GLY A 196 -4.02 14.09 -1.83
C GLY A 196 -5.08 14.73 -2.73
N PRO A 197 -6.26 14.13 -2.94
CA PRO A 197 -6.79 12.86 -2.36
C PRO A 197 -5.97 11.63 -2.78
N GLY A 198 -6.05 10.59 -1.96
CA GLY A 198 -5.43 9.28 -2.27
C GLY A 198 -4.01 9.08 -1.71
N GLY A 199 -3.46 10.04 -0.98
CA GLY A 199 -2.19 9.93 -0.28
C GLY A 199 -2.30 9.19 1.06
N THR A 200 -1.16 8.62 1.52
CA THR A 200 -0.99 8.12 2.87
C THR A 200 0.17 8.85 3.53
N ASP A 201 -0.09 9.46 4.69
CA ASP A 201 0.91 10.20 5.45
C ASP A 201 1.40 9.43 6.70
N LEU A 202 0.96 8.16 6.90
CA LEU A 202 1.36 7.35 8.07
C LEU A 202 2.88 7.30 8.26
N GLY A 203 3.62 7.12 7.16
CA GLY A 203 5.08 7.04 7.19
C GLY A 203 5.76 8.40 7.44
N ALA A 204 5.22 9.46 6.85
CA ALA A 204 5.71 10.83 7.00
C ALA A 204 5.50 11.32 8.43
N MET A 205 4.28 11.24 8.94
CA MET A 205 3.92 11.63 10.31
C MET A 205 4.74 10.89 11.36
N ARG A 206 4.94 9.57 11.17
CA ARG A 206 5.76 8.79 12.09
C ARG A 206 7.22 9.23 12.13
N LYS A 207 7.77 9.77 11.03
CA LYS A 207 9.20 10.08 10.91
C LYS A 207 9.50 11.55 11.15
N ALA A 208 8.65 12.45 10.69
CA ALA A 208 8.91 13.89 10.68
C ALA A 208 8.25 14.61 11.86
N ASP A 209 7.08 14.17 12.31
CA ASP A 209 6.24 14.93 13.23
C ASP A 209 6.17 14.28 14.63
N THR A 210 7.23 13.59 15.02
CA THR A 210 7.31 12.94 16.35
C THR A 210 7.32 13.91 17.53
N GLU A 211 7.59 15.20 17.30
CA GLU A 211 7.52 16.23 18.35
C GLU A 211 6.08 16.45 18.83
N LEU A 212 5.09 16.32 17.95
CA LEU A 212 3.68 16.41 18.33
C LEU A 212 3.28 15.31 19.32
N GLU A 213 3.96 14.15 19.29
CA GLU A 213 3.70 13.04 20.22
C GLU A 213 4.03 13.40 21.69
N ASN A 214 4.75 14.51 21.96
CA ASN A 214 5.03 14.96 23.31
C ASN A 214 3.78 15.53 24.00
N ASP A 215 2.95 16.22 23.23
CA ASP A 215 1.82 17.02 23.76
C ASP A 215 0.46 16.48 23.35
N PHE A 216 0.42 15.58 22.35
CA PHE A 216 -0.81 15.02 21.79
C PHE A 216 -0.74 13.50 21.66
N VAL A 217 -1.91 12.87 21.68
CA VAL A 217 -2.16 11.59 21.03
C VAL A 217 -2.43 11.90 19.56
N VAL A 218 -1.40 11.75 18.71
CA VAL A 218 -1.48 12.03 17.28
C VAL A 218 -2.10 10.84 16.56
N VAL A 219 -3.18 11.09 15.85
CA VAL A 219 -3.88 10.09 15.04
C VAL A 219 -3.76 10.46 13.57
N THR A 220 -3.09 9.61 12.80
CA THR A 220 -3.01 9.72 11.35
C THR A 220 -3.90 8.66 10.73
N TRP A 221 -4.75 9.06 9.82
CA TRP A 221 -5.76 8.20 9.21
C TRP A 221 -5.47 7.95 7.73
N ASP A 222 -5.35 6.67 7.35
CA ASP A 222 -5.47 6.28 5.96
C ASP A 222 -6.95 6.36 5.57
N GLN A 223 -7.29 7.41 4.83
CA GLN A 223 -8.66 7.67 4.38
C GLN A 223 -9.17 6.55 3.47
N ARG A 224 -10.47 6.47 3.27
CA ARG A 224 -11.13 5.51 2.38
C ARG A 224 -10.40 5.40 1.04
N GLY A 225 -9.99 4.19 0.67
CA GLY A 225 -9.31 3.92 -0.60
C GLY A 225 -7.82 4.26 -0.63
N THR A 226 -7.21 4.65 0.51
CA THR A 226 -5.78 4.98 0.57
C THR A 226 -5.00 3.99 1.42
N GLY A 227 -3.71 3.86 1.15
CA GLY A 227 -2.77 3.11 1.96
C GLY A 227 -3.31 1.77 2.47
N LYS A 228 -3.35 1.58 3.77
CA LYS A 228 -3.88 0.37 4.42
C LYS A 228 -5.42 0.28 4.41
N SER A 229 -6.09 1.38 4.11
CA SER A 229 -7.54 1.44 3.93
C SER A 229 -7.97 1.26 2.46
N TYR A 230 -7.06 0.81 1.59
CA TYR A 230 -7.34 0.68 0.17
C TYR A 230 -8.59 -0.17 -0.13
N SER A 231 -8.79 -1.27 0.59
CA SER A 231 -9.97 -2.13 0.43
C SER A 231 -11.30 -1.45 0.78
N ALA A 232 -11.27 -0.32 1.47
CA ALA A 232 -12.46 0.46 1.76
C ALA A 232 -13.00 1.23 0.53
N LEU A 233 -12.25 1.23 -0.58
CA LEU A 233 -12.67 1.80 -1.86
C LEU A 233 -13.81 1.01 -2.54
N ASP A 234 -13.98 -0.27 -2.20
CA ASP A 234 -14.94 -1.13 -2.88
C ASP A 234 -16.34 -1.08 -2.23
N PRO A 235 -17.39 -0.74 -2.99
CA PRO A 235 -17.38 -0.31 -4.39
C PRO A 235 -16.92 1.15 -4.55
N ALA A 236 -16.24 1.44 -5.67
CA ALA A 236 -15.62 2.74 -5.93
C ALA A 236 -16.61 3.92 -5.99
N GLU A 237 -17.86 3.64 -6.38
CA GLU A 237 -18.94 4.63 -6.44
C GLU A 237 -19.27 5.24 -5.06
N THR A 238 -18.85 4.60 -3.98
CA THR A 238 -19.01 5.13 -2.61
C THR A 238 -17.98 6.22 -2.28
N LEU A 239 -16.95 6.42 -3.11
CA LEU A 239 -15.96 7.45 -2.90
C LEU A 239 -16.48 8.81 -3.39
N THR A 240 -17.25 9.47 -2.56
CA THR A 240 -17.75 10.82 -2.76
C THR A 240 -17.20 11.75 -1.69
N LEU A 241 -17.17 13.06 -1.96
CA LEU A 241 -16.74 14.05 -0.98
C LEU A 241 -17.57 13.95 0.31
N ASP A 242 -18.89 13.91 0.18
CA ASP A 242 -19.83 13.81 1.31
C ASP A 242 -19.56 12.54 2.15
N ARG A 243 -19.27 11.42 1.49
CA ARG A 243 -18.93 10.18 2.22
C ARG A 243 -17.63 10.33 3.01
N VAL A 244 -16.60 10.94 2.45
CA VAL A 244 -15.31 11.12 3.15
C VAL A 244 -15.42 12.14 4.29
N VAL A 245 -16.25 13.18 4.14
CA VAL A 245 -16.59 14.09 5.24
C VAL A 245 -17.32 13.37 6.36
N THR A 246 -18.32 12.54 6.02
CA THR A 246 -19.01 11.70 7.01
C THR A 246 -18.04 10.73 7.68
N ASP A 247 -17.13 10.09 6.92
CA ASP A 247 -16.08 9.23 7.49
C ASP A 247 -15.19 10.02 8.47
N THR A 248 -14.87 11.30 8.16
CA THR A 248 -14.09 12.17 9.05
C THR A 248 -14.80 12.39 10.38
N LEU A 249 -16.10 12.64 10.35
CA LEU A 249 -16.93 12.80 11.56
C LEU A 249 -17.07 11.48 12.34
N GLU A 250 -17.19 10.35 11.64
CA GLU A 250 -17.22 9.03 12.29
C GLU A 250 -15.87 8.70 12.97
N VAL A 251 -14.73 9.00 12.34
CA VAL A 251 -13.40 8.87 12.95
C VAL A 251 -13.28 9.78 14.17
N THR A 252 -13.73 11.04 14.05
CA THR A 252 -13.74 12.00 15.16
C THR A 252 -14.52 11.46 16.36
N ASN A 253 -15.73 10.97 16.15
CA ASN A 253 -16.56 10.41 17.23
C ASN A 253 -15.94 9.12 17.81
N TYR A 254 -15.39 8.22 16.97
CA TYR A 254 -14.65 7.06 17.44
C TYR A 254 -13.49 7.44 18.37
N LEU A 255 -12.75 8.50 18.04
CA LEU A 255 -11.62 8.95 18.86
C LEU A 255 -12.09 9.58 20.17
N ARG A 256 -13.15 10.38 20.13
CA ARG A 256 -13.76 10.97 21.33
C ARG A 256 -14.21 9.88 22.31
N ASP A 257 -14.93 8.89 21.82
CA ASP A 257 -15.41 7.77 22.64
C ASP A 257 -14.25 6.92 23.18
N ARG A 258 -13.21 6.72 22.39
CA ARG A 258 -12.07 5.91 22.76
C ARG A 258 -11.22 6.52 23.87
N PHE A 259 -11.02 7.83 23.81
CA PHE A 259 -10.14 8.56 24.73
C PHE A 259 -10.92 9.33 25.81
N ASP A 260 -12.22 9.15 25.87
CA ASP A 260 -13.13 9.86 26.81
C ASP A 260 -12.99 11.38 26.70
N GLU A 261 -12.88 11.88 25.44
CA GLU A 261 -12.69 13.28 25.12
C GLU A 261 -14.00 13.92 24.64
N GLU A 262 -14.37 15.08 25.18
CA GLU A 262 -15.53 15.83 24.68
C GLU A 262 -15.27 16.40 23.28
N LYS A 263 -14.03 16.84 23.02
CA LYS A 263 -13.58 17.44 21.77
C LYS A 263 -12.17 16.99 21.44
N ILE A 264 -11.81 17.05 20.14
CA ILE A 264 -10.45 16.77 19.69
C ILE A 264 -9.87 17.95 18.90
N TYR A 265 -8.56 17.95 18.69
CA TYR A 265 -7.90 18.86 17.76
C TYR A 265 -7.90 18.26 16.36
N LEU A 266 -8.08 19.12 15.33
CA LEU A 266 -8.11 18.72 13.93
C LEU A 266 -7.07 19.46 13.13
N VAL A 267 -6.23 18.73 12.39
CA VAL A 267 -5.26 19.31 11.45
C VAL A 267 -5.55 18.76 10.07
N GLY A 268 -5.71 19.63 9.08
CA GLY A 268 -5.84 19.26 7.67
C GLY A 268 -4.62 19.73 6.88
N ASN A 269 -4.09 18.87 6.01
CA ASN A 269 -3.02 19.24 5.08
C ASN A 269 -3.53 19.16 3.63
N SER A 270 -3.34 20.23 2.84
CA SER A 270 -3.75 20.26 1.41
C SER A 270 -5.20 19.77 1.23
N TRP A 271 -5.45 18.65 0.53
CA TRP A 271 -6.78 18.01 0.42
C TRP A 271 -7.48 17.83 1.78
N GLY A 272 -6.73 17.45 2.82
CA GLY A 272 -7.27 17.32 4.18
C GLY A 272 -7.87 18.60 4.72
N THR A 273 -7.51 19.77 4.17
CA THR A 273 -8.12 21.05 4.57
C THR A 273 -9.54 21.21 4.07
N ILE A 274 -9.88 20.62 2.92
CA ILE A 274 -11.28 20.58 2.44
C ILE A 274 -12.11 19.78 3.42
N LEU A 275 -11.65 18.58 3.78
CA LEU A 275 -12.36 17.71 4.70
C LEU A 275 -12.51 18.35 6.08
N GLY A 276 -11.42 18.92 6.61
CA GLY A 276 -11.42 19.59 7.92
C GLY A 276 -12.38 20.77 7.97
N THR A 277 -12.38 21.62 6.93
CA THR A 277 -13.29 22.76 6.83
C THR A 277 -14.76 22.30 6.78
N LEU A 278 -15.06 21.28 5.97
CA LEU A 278 -16.43 20.78 5.85
C LEU A 278 -16.90 20.07 7.15
N ALA A 279 -16.04 19.27 7.77
CA ALA A 279 -16.36 18.61 9.03
C ALA A 279 -16.61 19.60 10.17
N VAL A 280 -15.76 20.64 10.28
CA VAL A 280 -15.95 21.71 11.29
C VAL A 280 -17.20 22.55 11.00
N ASN A 281 -17.50 22.82 9.74
CA ASN A 281 -18.72 23.52 9.37
C ASN A 281 -19.98 22.70 9.70
N GLU A 282 -19.92 21.40 9.60
CA GLU A 282 -21.06 20.51 9.88
C GLU A 282 -21.26 20.28 11.38
N GLN A 283 -20.17 20.03 12.13
CA GLN A 283 -20.21 19.75 13.58
C GLN A 283 -19.08 20.47 14.34
N PRO A 284 -19.12 21.81 14.48
CA PRO A 284 -18.04 22.57 15.11
C PRO A 284 -17.84 22.24 16.59
N GLU A 285 -18.88 21.75 17.27
CA GLU A 285 -18.85 21.38 18.68
C GLU A 285 -17.92 20.18 18.98
N LEU A 286 -17.51 19.40 17.98
CA LEU A 286 -16.63 18.24 18.16
C LEU A 286 -15.15 18.63 18.26
N PHE A 287 -14.80 19.90 18.00
CA PHE A 287 -13.42 20.31 17.85
C PHE A 287 -13.04 21.42 18.83
N HIS A 288 -11.86 21.30 19.47
CA HIS A 288 -11.24 22.39 20.21
C HIS A 288 -10.72 23.48 19.29
N ALA A 289 -10.04 23.04 18.22
CA ALA A 289 -9.49 23.91 17.18
C ALA A 289 -9.29 23.13 15.88
N TYR A 290 -9.29 23.86 14.79
CA TYR A 290 -8.93 23.38 13.46
C TYR A 290 -7.73 24.17 12.94
N ILE A 291 -6.75 23.45 12.38
CA ILE A 291 -5.55 24.03 11.76
C ILE A 291 -5.47 23.55 10.33
N GLY A 292 -5.49 24.47 9.36
CA GLY A 292 -5.30 24.17 7.94
C GLY A 292 -3.88 24.48 7.49
N ALA A 293 -3.15 23.46 7.05
CA ALA A 293 -1.82 23.58 6.45
C ALA A 293 -1.93 23.45 4.91
N GLY A 294 -1.47 24.47 4.15
CA GLY A 294 -1.69 24.51 2.71
C GLY A 294 -3.18 24.56 2.37
N GLN A 295 -3.89 25.45 3.04
CA GLN A 295 -5.36 25.56 2.99
C GLN A 295 -5.88 25.73 1.56
N MET A 296 -6.69 24.79 1.11
CA MET A 296 -7.40 24.85 -0.17
C MET A 296 -8.69 25.67 -0.02
N VAL A 297 -8.67 26.93 -0.47
CA VAL A 297 -9.82 27.83 -0.34
C VAL A 297 -10.77 27.70 -1.53
N SER A 298 -10.23 27.75 -2.74
CA SER A 298 -10.98 27.63 -4.00
C SER A 298 -10.17 26.85 -5.03
N PRO A 299 -10.22 25.51 -5.03
CA PRO A 299 -9.45 24.70 -5.98
C PRO A 299 -9.66 25.09 -7.43
N LYS A 300 -10.91 25.36 -7.81
CA LYS A 300 -11.25 25.74 -9.18
C LYS A 300 -10.61 27.06 -9.63
N GLU A 301 -10.59 28.08 -8.77
CA GLU A 301 -9.95 29.35 -9.07
C GLU A 301 -8.43 29.21 -9.06
N THR A 302 -7.89 28.44 -8.13
CA THR A 302 -6.45 28.14 -8.07
C THR A 302 -5.98 27.45 -9.35
N ASP A 303 -6.69 26.42 -9.81
CA ASP A 303 -6.35 25.70 -11.04
C ASP A 303 -6.39 26.60 -12.27
N LYS A 304 -7.35 27.53 -12.33
CA LYS A 304 -7.45 28.49 -13.40
C LYS A 304 -6.24 29.44 -13.41
N ILE A 305 -5.87 29.98 -12.26
CA ILE A 305 -4.71 30.87 -12.12
C ILE A 305 -3.43 30.12 -12.52
N PHE A 306 -3.21 28.92 -12.02
CA PHE A 306 -2.05 28.10 -12.38
C PHE A 306 -1.98 27.79 -13.87
N TYR A 307 -3.12 27.53 -14.49
CA TYR A 307 -3.18 27.29 -15.93
C TYR A 307 -2.77 28.51 -16.72
N GLU A 308 -3.31 29.68 -16.38
CA GLU A 308 -3.00 30.98 -17.04
C GLU A 308 -1.52 31.33 -16.85
N ASP A 309 -0.99 31.28 -15.64
CA ASP A 309 0.42 31.55 -15.33
C ASP A 309 1.37 30.56 -16.07
N THR A 310 1.00 29.30 -16.17
CA THR A 310 1.79 28.29 -16.88
C THR A 310 1.83 28.57 -18.38
N LEU A 311 0.70 29.01 -18.97
CA LEU A 311 0.65 29.36 -20.38
C LEU A 311 1.50 30.61 -20.67
N GLU A 312 1.43 31.61 -19.82
CA GLU A 312 2.26 32.84 -19.98
C GLU A 312 3.75 32.48 -19.84
N TRP A 313 4.12 31.67 -18.86
CA TRP A 313 5.48 31.22 -18.70
C TRP A 313 5.97 30.43 -19.93
N ALA A 314 5.20 29.49 -20.43
CA ALA A 314 5.54 28.70 -21.61
C ALA A 314 5.70 29.60 -22.87
N ALA A 315 4.83 30.58 -23.05
CA ALA A 315 4.92 31.52 -24.16
C ALA A 315 6.14 32.44 -24.07
N SER A 316 6.62 32.74 -22.86
CA SER A 316 7.78 33.62 -22.62
C SER A 316 9.12 32.91 -22.70
N THR A 317 9.14 31.58 -22.52
CA THR A 317 10.36 30.76 -22.48
C THR A 317 10.64 29.98 -23.76
N GLY A 318 9.71 29.95 -24.73
CA GLY A 318 9.86 29.38 -26.08
C GLY A 318 9.52 27.91 -26.10
#